data_41f833c5e8152c3dac5e17fbf42dbde9
#
_entry.id   41f833c5e8152c3dac5e17fbf42dbde9
#
_cell.length_a   1.000
_cell.length_b   1.000
_cell.length_c   1.000
_cell.angle_alpha   90.00
_cell.angle_beta   90.00
_cell.angle_gamma   90.00
#
_symmetry.space_group_name_H-M   'P 1'
#
loop_
_entity.id
_entity.type
_entity.pdbx_description
1 polymer ?
#
loop_
_entity_poly.entity_id
_entity_poly.type
_entity_poly.pdbx_seq_one_letter_code
_entity_poly.pdbx_strand_id
1 'polypeptide(L)'
;MAAEARAGDEFDVAVVGGGLVGVATAWGLSREGCRVVILDEGDRAVRASRGNFALVWVQSKGLGLAPYAGWTIRSSNAWQGFSDLLKQETGLDVSFQRPGGFHLCLSDKELEARANVLKRLHNQPGIADYKTQILTHDQVKAMLPDIGPEVVGGSFCELDGHVNSLRLFRTLHTALNARGVVYRPSHRVESITREGGEFRLTTTQGEVRAAKVALAAGNANMRLAPMVGLDCPMKPERGQIVVTERLRPFLNHPVVTLRQTDEGTVMIGDSKEESVDPSGLTIGVSATEAERAVRQFPLLANVNVVRTWSAIRVMTQDGFPIYDESKTHPGAFTVCCHSGVTLAANHALTIAPMIARGSLDASLVAPFSARRFHVQAVG
;
A
#
# COMPACT_ATOMS: atom_id res chain seq x y z
N MET A 1 26.97 -30.46 -14.77
CA MET A 1 27.74 -30.19 -13.56
C MET A 1 26.81 -29.44 -12.63
N ALA A 2 26.38 -30.05 -11.55
CA ALA A 2 25.56 -29.39 -10.52
C ALA A 2 26.42 -28.28 -9.88
N ALA A 3 25.91 -27.04 -9.88
CA ALA A 3 26.56 -25.97 -9.15
C ALA A 3 26.45 -26.28 -7.66
N GLU A 4 27.60 -26.48 -7.02
CA GLU A 4 27.71 -26.60 -5.57
C GLU A 4 27.02 -25.42 -4.91
N ALA A 5 26.00 -25.69 -4.08
CA ALA A 5 25.38 -24.70 -3.23
C ALA A 5 26.47 -24.10 -2.32
N ARG A 6 26.77 -22.81 -2.51
CA ARG A 6 27.70 -22.10 -1.65
C ARG A 6 27.08 -22.01 -0.25
N ALA A 7 27.90 -22.24 0.78
CA ALA A 7 27.56 -22.13 2.21
C ALA A 7 27.05 -20.74 2.67
N GLY A 8 26.33 -20.04 1.83
CA GLY A 8 25.78 -18.68 2.01
C GLY A 8 24.31 -18.51 1.64
N ASP A 9 23.62 -19.58 1.20
CA ASP A 9 22.26 -19.52 0.67
C ASP A 9 21.17 -19.97 1.66
N GLU A 10 21.47 -20.09 2.93
CA GLU A 10 20.49 -20.36 3.99
C GLU A 10 20.01 -19.05 4.59
N PHE A 11 18.71 -18.79 4.51
CA PHE A 11 18.07 -17.58 5.04
C PHE A 11 17.08 -17.94 6.13
N ASP A 12 16.93 -17.05 7.13
CA ASP A 12 15.87 -17.20 8.13
C ASP A 12 14.49 -16.96 7.52
N VAL A 13 14.39 -15.97 6.61
CA VAL A 13 13.14 -15.64 5.93
C VAL A 13 13.39 -15.29 4.46
N ALA A 14 12.65 -15.93 3.56
CA ALA A 14 12.49 -15.50 2.19
C ALA A 14 11.22 -14.64 2.04
N VAL A 15 11.38 -13.40 1.61
CA VAL A 15 10.26 -12.52 1.27
C VAL A 15 10.05 -12.58 -0.24
N VAL A 16 8.88 -13.05 -0.66
CA VAL A 16 8.52 -13.13 -2.08
C VAL A 16 7.77 -11.87 -2.50
N GLY A 17 8.40 -11.08 -3.36
CA GLY A 17 7.92 -9.80 -3.85
C GLY A 17 8.71 -8.61 -3.31
N GLY A 18 9.32 -7.84 -4.22
CA GLY A 18 10.08 -6.61 -3.95
C GLY A 18 9.24 -5.33 -4.01
N GLY A 19 7.92 -5.45 -3.92
CA GLY A 19 7.02 -4.30 -3.78
C GLY A 19 7.10 -3.67 -2.39
N LEU A 20 6.39 -2.56 -2.18
CA LEU A 20 6.44 -1.80 -0.93
C LEU A 20 6.13 -2.65 0.32
N VAL A 21 5.15 -3.54 0.22
CA VAL A 21 4.81 -4.48 1.31
C VAL A 21 5.99 -5.38 1.65
N GLY A 22 6.61 -5.99 0.62
CA GLY A 22 7.73 -6.90 0.80
C GLY A 22 8.99 -6.21 1.33
N VAL A 23 9.37 -5.05 0.76
CA VAL A 23 10.58 -4.33 1.22
C VAL A 23 10.42 -3.76 2.62
N ALA A 24 9.22 -3.27 3.00
CA ALA A 24 8.95 -2.81 4.36
C ALA A 24 8.97 -3.98 5.37
N THR A 25 8.38 -5.13 5.01
CA THR A 25 8.42 -6.35 5.83
C THR A 25 9.86 -6.86 5.97
N ALA A 26 10.63 -6.93 4.88
CA ALA A 26 12.01 -7.38 4.90
C ALA A 26 12.91 -6.48 5.75
N TRP A 27 12.72 -5.16 5.68
CA TRP A 27 13.43 -4.23 6.54
C TRP A 27 13.11 -4.46 8.02
N GLY A 28 11.83 -4.63 8.36
CA GLY A 28 11.43 -4.97 9.72
C GLY A 28 12.05 -6.29 10.21
N LEU A 29 12.03 -7.34 9.38
CA LEU A 29 12.65 -8.64 9.68
C LEU A 29 14.16 -8.53 9.93
N SER A 30 14.87 -7.72 9.12
CA SER A 30 16.31 -7.49 9.31
C SER A 30 16.61 -6.74 10.62
N ARG A 31 15.70 -5.94 11.11
CA ARG A 31 15.80 -5.28 12.44
C ARG A 31 15.64 -6.26 13.59
N GLU A 32 14.86 -7.33 13.39
CA GLU A 32 14.74 -8.44 14.34
C GLU A 32 15.92 -9.42 14.28
N GLY A 33 16.97 -9.11 13.50
CA GLY A 33 18.18 -9.93 13.37
C GLY A 33 18.07 -11.09 12.39
N CYS A 34 16.98 -11.19 11.61
CA CYS A 34 16.84 -12.25 10.61
C CYS A 34 17.76 -12.02 9.41
N ARG A 35 18.36 -13.10 8.89
CA ARG A 35 18.98 -13.14 7.55
C ARG A 35 17.88 -13.23 6.51
N VAL A 36 17.69 -12.18 5.73
CA VAL A 36 16.56 -12.05 4.80
C VAL A 36 17.02 -12.04 3.35
N VAL A 37 16.30 -12.79 2.50
CA VAL A 37 16.36 -12.64 1.05
C VAL A 37 15.03 -12.14 0.52
N ILE A 38 15.07 -11.21 -0.44
CA ILE A 38 13.90 -10.78 -1.21
C ILE A 38 14.03 -11.36 -2.61
N LEU A 39 13.01 -12.08 -3.06
CA LEU A 39 12.90 -12.63 -4.41
C LEU A 39 11.84 -11.85 -5.19
N ASP A 40 12.25 -11.18 -6.25
CA ASP A 40 11.34 -10.39 -7.09
C ASP A 40 11.41 -10.82 -8.55
N GLU A 41 10.26 -10.88 -9.24
CA GLU A 41 10.17 -11.38 -10.61
C GLU A 41 10.77 -10.42 -11.65
N GLY A 42 11.02 -9.16 -11.31
CA GLY A 42 11.62 -8.19 -12.22
C GLY A 42 11.73 -6.83 -11.56
N ASP A 43 12.42 -5.93 -12.26
CA ASP A 43 12.74 -4.60 -11.73
C ASP A 43 12.15 -3.46 -12.57
N ARG A 44 11.65 -3.72 -13.77
CA ARG A 44 11.28 -2.69 -14.75
C ARG A 44 9.78 -2.44 -14.89
N ALA A 45 8.93 -3.30 -14.39
CA ALA A 45 7.48 -3.12 -14.51
C ALA A 45 7.00 -1.96 -13.62
N VAL A 46 6.13 -1.11 -14.16
CA VAL A 46 5.35 -0.16 -13.36
C VAL A 46 4.30 -0.98 -12.60
N ARG A 47 4.64 -1.36 -11.38
CA ARG A 47 3.79 -2.15 -10.50
C ARG A 47 3.02 -1.24 -9.57
N ALA A 48 2.01 -1.78 -8.90
CA ALA A 48 1.19 -1.06 -7.93
C ALA A 48 2.01 -0.20 -6.96
N SER A 49 3.14 -0.69 -6.49
CA SER A 49 4.00 0.03 -5.55
C SER A 49 4.76 1.20 -6.15
N ARG A 50 5.14 1.16 -7.44
CA ARG A 50 5.77 2.29 -8.14
C ARG A 50 4.74 3.23 -8.77
N GLY A 51 3.58 2.69 -9.14
CA GLY A 51 2.47 3.43 -9.73
C GLY A 51 1.48 4.01 -8.72
N ASN A 52 1.78 3.95 -7.42
CA ASN A 52 0.84 4.38 -6.38
C ASN A 52 0.77 5.91 -6.23
N PHE A 53 -0.33 6.36 -5.60
CA PHE A 53 -0.62 7.77 -5.35
C PHE A 53 0.08 8.33 -4.10
N ALA A 54 0.65 7.48 -3.26
CA ALA A 54 1.45 7.78 -2.07
C ALA A 54 0.70 8.48 -0.92
N LEU A 55 -0.58 8.20 -0.74
CA LEU A 55 -1.33 8.64 0.44
C LEU A 55 -1.10 7.70 1.63
N VAL A 56 -0.98 8.30 2.81
CA VAL A 56 -1.17 7.66 4.12
C VAL A 56 -2.58 8.03 4.56
N TRP A 57 -3.55 7.12 4.38
CA TRP A 57 -4.96 7.49 4.36
C TRP A 57 -5.79 6.66 5.33
N VAL A 58 -6.54 7.34 6.20
CA VAL A 58 -7.36 6.76 7.27
C VAL A 58 -8.85 6.96 7.01
N GLN A 59 -9.27 8.18 6.64
CA GLN A 59 -10.68 8.45 6.41
C GLN A 59 -11.27 7.51 5.35
N SER A 60 -12.48 7.00 5.59
CA SER A 60 -13.17 6.00 4.77
C SER A 60 -12.64 4.56 4.88
N LYS A 61 -11.65 4.28 5.70
CA LYS A 61 -11.17 2.91 5.92
C LYS A 61 -12.01 2.19 6.99
N GLY A 62 -12.38 0.95 6.72
CA GLY A 62 -13.07 0.09 7.69
C GLY A 62 -14.59 -0.01 7.54
N LEU A 63 -15.22 0.64 6.55
CA LEU A 63 -16.65 0.41 6.25
C LEU A 63 -16.84 -1.04 5.80
N GLY A 64 -17.62 -1.81 6.56
CA GLY A 64 -17.82 -3.26 6.35
C GLY A 64 -16.83 -4.15 7.09
N LEU A 65 -15.72 -3.62 7.60
CA LEU A 65 -14.76 -4.33 8.46
C LEU A 65 -14.16 -3.34 9.48
N ALA A 66 -14.86 -3.09 10.57
CA ALA A 66 -14.49 -2.09 11.58
C ALA A 66 -13.03 -2.21 12.10
N PRO A 67 -12.45 -3.41 12.34
CA PRO A 67 -11.04 -3.54 12.74
C PRO A 67 -10.04 -2.89 11.77
N TYR A 68 -10.41 -2.73 10.49
CA TYR A 68 -9.52 -2.11 9.50
C TYR A 68 -9.32 -0.61 9.74
N ALA A 69 -10.30 0.08 10.31
CA ALA A 69 -10.12 1.48 10.73
C ALA A 69 -9.00 1.58 11.78
N GLY A 70 -9.09 0.79 12.85
CA GLY A 70 -8.06 0.73 13.91
C GLY A 70 -6.68 0.34 13.36
N TRP A 71 -6.63 -0.59 12.40
CA TRP A 71 -5.39 -1.02 11.77
C TRP A 71 -4.72 0.10 10.96
N THR A 72 -5.50 0.89 10.22
CA THR A 72 -4.97 2.04 9.46
C THR A 72 -4.56 3.20 10.36
N ILE A 73 -5.32 3.48 11.42
CA ILE A 73 -4.98 4.47 12.44
C ILE A 73 -3.64 4.10 13.12
N ARG A 74 -3.49 2.85 13.54
CA ARG A 74 -2.24 2.34 14.11
C ARG A 74 -1.06 2.62 13.18
N SER A 75 -1.21 2.32 11.90
CA SER A 75 -0.15 2.55 10.91
C SER A 75 0.14 4.03 10.71
N SER A 76 -0.90 4.88 10.57
CA SER A 76 -0.73 6.33 10.42
C SER A 76 0.00 6.93 11.63
N ASN A 77 -0.33 6.49 12.85
CA ASN A 77 0.35 6.94 14.05
C ASN A 77 1.81 6.47 14.15
N ALA A 78 2.12 5.30 13.59
CA ALA A 78 3.49 4.77 13.56
C ALA A 78 4.36 5.39 12.45
N TRP A 79 3.76 6.08 11.46
CA TRP A 79 4.46 6.57 10.28
C TRP A 79 5.59 7.56 10.58
N GLN A 80 5.40 8.49 11.53
CA GLN A 80 6.47 9.43 11.89
C GLN A 80 7.69 8.68 12.43
N GLY A 81 7.49 7.78 13.41
CA GLY A 81 8.60 6.98 13.95
C GLY A 81 9.25 6.08 12.91
N PHE A 82 8.47 5.51 11.97
CA PHE A 82 8.98 4.72 10.86
C PHE A 82 9.86 5.58 9.92
N SER A 83 9.42 6.78 9.58
CA SER A 83 10.17 7.74 8.78
C SER A 83 11.48 8.16 9.47
N ASP A 84 11.42 8.46 10.76
CA ASP A 84 12.59 8.88 11.55
C ASP A 84 13.63 7.78 11.65
N LEU A 85 13.21 6.53 11.87
CA LEU A 85 14.10 5.37 11.87
C LEU A 85 14.80 5.17 10.52
N LEU A 86 14.07 5.28 9.42
CA LEU A 86 14.65 5.19 8.08
C LEU A 86 15.65 6.31 7.83
N LYS A 87 15.32 7.53 8.24
CA LYS A 87 16.22 8.69 8.11
C LYS A 87 17.47 8.53 8.95
N GLN A 88 17.33 8.03 10.17
CA GLN A 88 18.47 7.75 11.06
C GLN A 88 19.43 6.72 10.46
N GLU A 89 18.89 5.66 9.84
CA GLU A 89 19.70 4.57 9.26
C GLU A 89 20.36 4.95 7.94
N THR A 90 19.73 5.80 7.13
CA THR A 90 20.15 6.04 5.74
C THR A 90 20.59 7.47 5.44
N GLY A 91 20.27 8.43 6.32
CA GLY A 91 20.40 9.86 6.03
C GLY A 91 19.37 10.40 5.03
N LEU A 92 18.47 9.56 4.51
CA LEU A 92 17.50 9.95 3.48
C LEU A 92 16.14 10.26 4.08
N ASP A 93 15.54 11.36 3.65
CA ASP A 93 14.20 11.78 4.05
C ASP A 93 13.16 11.30 3.02
N VAL A 94 12.11 10.65 3.50
CA VAL A 94 11.01 10.15 2.67
C VAL A 94 9.95 11.21 2.40
N SER A 95 10.10 12.41 2.96
CA SER A 95 9.15 13.53 2.86
C SER A 95 7.75 13.15 3.33
N PHE A 96 7.67 12.43 4.47
CA PHE A 96 6.39 12.13 5.09
C PHE A 96 5.83 13.38 5.75
N GLN A 97 4.55 13.68 5.44
CA GLN A 97 3.79 14.77 6.04
C GLN A 97 2.40 14.28 6.43
N ARG A 98 1.91 14.74 7.59
CA ARG A 98 0.56 14.44 8.08
C ARG A 98 -0.16 15.75 8.46
N PRO A 99 -0.46 16.60 7.47
CA PRO A 99 -1.18 17.85 7.70
C PRO A 99 -2.70 17.66 7.86
N GLY A 100 -3.18 16.44 7.74
CA GLY A 100 -4.57 16.10 7.47
C GLY A 100 -4.85 16.04 5.97
N GLY A 101 -5.99 15.45 5.60
CA GLY A 101 -6.35 15.26 4.19
C GLY A 101 -7.82 15.51 3.90
N PHE A 102 -8.13 15.84 2.65
CA PHE A 102 -9.47 16.20 2.21
C PHE A 102 -10.06 15.19 1.22
N HIS A 103 -11.38 15.03 1.30
CA HIS A 103 -12.19 14.50 0.23
C HIS A 103 -13.12 15.62 -0.22
N LEU A 104 -12.82 16.29 -1.34
CA LEU A 104 -13.58 17.41 -1.88
C LEU A 104 -14.78 16.92 -2.68
N CYS A 105 -15.90 17.64 -2.59
CA CYS A 105 -17.16 17.37 -3.27
C CYS A 105 -17.51 18.53 -4.22
N LEU A 106 -17.93 18.19 -5.45
CA LEU A 106 -18.27 19.14 -6.50
C LEU A 106 -19.80 19.34 -6.67
N SER A 107 -20.59 18.73 -5.81
CA SER A 107 -22.04 18.91 -5.76
C SER A 107 -22.58 18.58 -4.37
N ASP A 108 -23.74 19.13 -4.02
CA ASP A 108 -24.44 18.82 -2.77
C ASP A 108 -24.75 17.33 -2.66
N LYS A 109 -25.09 16.67 -3.77
CA LYS A 109 -25.29 15.22 -3.84
C LYS A 109 -24.04 14.44 -3.45
N GLU A 110 -22.85 14.84 -3.92
CA GLU A 110 -21.58 14.23 -3.53
C GLU A 110 -21.31 14.45 -2.03
N LEU A 111 -21.57 15.66 -1.52
CA LEU A 111 -21.36 16.00 -0.11
C LEU A 111 -22.29 15.21 0.81
N GLU A 112 -23.55 15.10 0.46
CA GLU A 112 -24.54 14.27 1.19
C GLU A 112 -24.14 12.79 1.17
N ALA A 113 -23.79 12.25 0.01
CA ALA A 113 -23.31 10.89 -0.12
C ALA A 113 -22.07 10.64 0.75
N ARG A 114 -21.14 11.60 0.76
CA ARG A 114 -19.94 11.55 1.60
C ARG A 114 -20.29 11.56 3.09
N ALA A 115 -21.16 12.41 3.54
CA ALA A 115 -21.63 12.49 4.92
C ALA A 115 -22.29 11.17 5.35
N ASN A 116 -23.12 10.58 4.47
CA ASN A 116 -23.78 9.31 4.72
C ASN A 116 -22.81 8.14 4.84
N VAL A 117 -21.76 8.09 4.01
CA VAL A 117 -20.68 7.09 4.11
C VAL A 117 -19.97 7.21 5.46
N LEU A 118 -19.59 8.41 5.87
CA LEU A 118 -18.95 8.63 7.16
C LEU A 118 -19.84 8.29 8.35
N LYS A 119 -21.11 8.68 8.30
CA LYS A 119 -22.09 8.31 9.33
C LYS A 119 -22.23 6.79 9.46
N ARG A 120 -22.33 6.08 8.34
CA ARG A 120 -22.36 4.60 8.34
C ARG A 120 -21.07 4.00 8.91
N LEU A 121 -19.93 4.56 8.54
CA LEU A 121 -18.62 4.13 9.05
C LEU A 121 -18.55 4.27 10.57
N HIS A 122 -18.84 5.47 11.10
CA HIS A 122 -18.73 5.77 12.53
C HIS A 122 -19.81 5.07 13.39
N ASN A 123 -20.91 4.67 12.79
CA ASN A 123 -21.98 3.94 13.50
C ASN A 123 -21.77 2.41 13.54
N GLN A 124 -20.67 1.89 12.93
CA GLN A 124 -20.40 0.45 12.98
C GLN A 124 -19.97 0.01 14.40
N PRO A 125 -20.47 -1.14 14.90
CA PRO A 125 -19.96 -1.72 16.14
C PRO A 125 -18.46 -2.00 16.07
N GLY A 126 -17.73 -1.64 17.12
CA GLY A 126 -16.27 -1.89 17.21
C GLY A 126 -15.39 -1.01 16.31
N ILE A 127 -15.94 0.04 15.72
CA ILE A 127 -15.14 1.02 14.99
C ILE A 127 -14.20 1.76 15.95
N ALA A 128 -12.96 1.96 15.53
CA ALA A 128 -12.02 2.81 16.27
C ALA A 128 -12.49 4.27 16.24
N ASP A 129 -12.40 4.94 17.36
CA ASP A 129 -12.74 6.35 17.45
C ASP A 129 -11.68 7.21 16.76
N TYR A 130 -12.10 7.94 15.74
CA TYR A 130 -11.30 8.98 15.08
C TYR A 130 -12.21 10.04 14.48
N LYS A 131 -11.72 11.27 14.47
CA LYS A 131 -12.54 12.40 14.03
C LYS A 131 -12.42 12.62 12.53
N THR A 132 -13.58 12.68 11.87
CA THR A 132 -13.72 13.18 10.50
C THR A 132 -14.75 14.28 10.51
N GLN A 133 -14.42 15.42 9.90
CA GLN A 133 -15.29 16.59 9.85
C GLN A 133 -15.90 16.72 8.47
N ILE A 134 -17.19 17.06 8.39
CA ILE A 134 -17.81 17.55 7.16
C ILE A 134 -17.70 19.08 7.19
N LEU A 135 -17.13 19.65 6.16
CA LEU A 135 -16.84 21.07 6.03
C LEU A 135 -17.61 21.68 4.86
N THR A 136 -18.08 22.92 5.05
CA THR A 136 -18.67 23.74 3.98
C THR A 136 -17.59 24.28 3.04
N HIS A 137 -18.00 24.89 1.91
CA HIS A 137 -17.09 25.56 0.99
C HIS A 137 -16.14 26.53 1.71
N ASP A 138 -16.68 27.44 2.51
CA ASP A 138 -15.91 28.50 3.18
C ASP A 138 -14.90 27.92 4.18
N GLN A 139 -15.28 26.86 4.89
CA GLN A 139 -14.39 26.16 5.81
C GLN A 139 -13.24 25.46 5.06
N VAL A 140 -13.54 24.81 3.93
CA VAL A 140 -12.50 24.20 3.08
C VAL A 140 -11.60 25.30 2.51
N LYS A 141 -12.17 26.41 2.00
CA LYS A 141 -11.44 27.53 1.40
C LYS A 141 -10.50 28.23 2.40
N ALA A 142 -10.87 28.28 3.67
CA ALA A 142 -9.99 28.80 4.72
C ALA A 142 -8.71 27.97 4.89
N MET A 143 -8.75 26.66 4.60
CA MET A 143 -7.61 25.75 4.70
C MET A 143 -6.91 25.52 3.35
N LEU A 144 -7.66 25.59 2.26
CA LEU A 144 -7.21 25.42 0.87
C LEU A 144 -7.66 26.64 0.05
N PRO A 145 -6.93 27.78 0.11
CA PRO A 145 -7.37 29.05 -0.50
C PRO A 145 -7.60 29.00 -2.00
N ASP A 146 -6.94 28.10 -2.72
CA ASP A 146 -6.98 27.99 -4.17
C ASP A 146 -8.09 27.08 -4.71
N ILE A 147 -9.01 26.59 -3.86
CA ILE A 147 -10.14 25.78 -4.33
C ILE A 147 -11.06 26.59 -5.27
N GLY A 148 -11.60 25.89 -6.26
CA GLY A 148 -12.57 26.43 -7.20
C GLY A 148 -13.96 26.67 -6.58
N PRO A 149 -14.77 27.55 -7.19
CA PRO A 149 -16.12 27.87 -6.72
C PRO A 149 -17.09 26.68 -6.79
N GLU A 150 -16.77 25.67 -7.59
CA GLU A 150 -17.60 24.46 -7.70
C GLU A 150 -17.42 23.47 -6.54
N VAL A 151 -16.41 23.65 -5.70
CA VAL A 151 -16.24 22.82 -4.49
C VAL A 151 -17.29 23.27 -3.46
N VAL A 152 -18.35 22.49 -3.27
CA VAL A 152 -19.42 22.80 -2.33
C VAL A 152 -19.05 22.52 -0.86
N GLY A 153 -18.02 21.72 -0.66
CA GLY A 153 -17.52 21.30 0.65
C GLY A 153 -16.72 20.01 0.56
N GLY A 154 -16.59 19.32 1.68
CA GLY A 154 -15.86 18.06 1.71
C GLY A 154 -15.75 17.45 3.10
N SER A 155 -14.94 16.40 3.23
CA SER A 155 -14.57 15.87 4.54
C SER A 155 -13.07 16.05 4.80
N PHE A 156 -12.72 16.25 6.05
CA PHE A 156 -11.34 16.40 6.54
C PHE A 156 -11.05 15.40 7.66
N CYS A 157 -9.85 14.83 7.64
CA CYS A 157 -9.34 13.96 8.70
C CYS A 157 -7.89 14.31 9.03
N GLU A 158 -7.59 14.62 10.28
CA GLU A 158 -6.25 15.00 10.76
C GLU A 158 -5.23 13.86 10.66
N LEU A 159 -5.69 12.62 10.61
CA LEU A 159 -4.83 11.43 10.56
C LEU A 159 -4.32 11.11 9.14
N ASP A 160 -4.83 11.81 8.14
CA ASP A 160 -4.42 11.61 6.76
C ASP A 160 -3.14 12.39 6.44
N GLY A 161 -2.36 11.82 5.55
CA GLY A 161 -1.10 12.37 5.14
C GLY A 161 -0.62 11.82 3.80
N HIS A 162 0.60 12.13 3.45
CA HIS A 162 1.24 11.64 2.25
C HIS A 162 2.76 11.49 2.41
N VAL A 163 3.37 10.82 1.46
CA VAL A 163 4.81 10.58 1.43
C VAL A 163 5.31 10.69 -0.01
N ASN A 164 6.61 10.88 -0.21
CA ASN A 164 7.20 10.67 -1.53
C ASN A 164 7.51 9.18 -1.72
N SER A 165 6.69 8.49 -2.52
CA SER A 165 6.80 7.03 -2.69
C SER A 165 8.11 6.58 -3.35
N LEU A 166 8.68 7.38 -4.25
CA LEU A 166 9.95 7.05 -4.89
C LEU A 166 11.11 7.19 -3.90
N ARG A 167 11.08 8.24 -3.06
CA ARG A 167 12.04 8.39 -1.97
C ARG A 167 11.89 7.27 -0.94
N LEU A 168 10.66 6.90 -0.59
CA LEU A 168 10.40 5.78 0.32
C LEU A 168 11.02 4.48 -0.20
N PHE A 169 10.83 4.16 -1.49
CA PHE A 169 11.46 2.98 -2.10
C PHE A 169 12.98 3.06 -2.05
N ARG A 170 13.54 4.17 -2.49
CA ARG A 170 14.99 4.39 -2.46
C ARG A 170 15.54 4.23 -1.05
N THR A 171 14.89 4.84 -0.07
CA THR A 171 15.32 4.81 1.34
C THR A 171 15.26 3.40 1.91
N LEU A 172 14.15 2.67 1.65
CA LEU A 172 14.02 1.27 2.07
C LEU A 172 15.11 0.38 1.45
N HIS A 173 15.37 0.49 0.13
CA HIS A 173 16.44 -0.27 -0.51
C HIS A 173 17.83 0.09 0.03
N THR A 174 18.08 1.36 0.34
CA THR A 174 19.33 1.78 0.98
C THR A 174 19.47 1.15 2.37
N ALA A 175 18.41 1.15 3.17
CA ALA A 175 18.39 0.55 4.50
C ALA A 175 18.56 -0.99 4.44
N LEU A 176 17.89 -1.66 3.49
CA LEU A 176 18.03 -3.10 3.27
C LEU A 176 19.47 -3.47 2.93
N ASN A 177 20.11 -2.73 2.02
CA ASN A 177 21.50 -2.95 1.64
C ASN A 177 22.45 -2.73 2.83
N ALA A 178 22.26 -1.68 3.60
CA ALA A 178 23.07 -1.40 4.79
C ALA A 178 22.94 -2.48 5.87
N ARG A 179 21.82 -3.20 5.91
CA ARG A 179 21.55 -4.32 6.83
C ARG A 179 21.95 -5.70 6.28
N GLY A 180 22.53 -5.76 5.08
CA GLY A 180 22.94 -7.01 4.44
C GLY A 180 21.80 -7.88 3.94
N VAL A 181 20.60 -7.31 3.75
CA VAL A 181 19.49 -8.04 3.12
C VAL A 181 19.83 -8.31 1.66
N VAL A 182 19.70 -9.58 1.24
CA VAL A 182 19.97 -9.98 -0.13
C VAL A 182 18.74 -9.69 -1.00
N TYR A 183 18.86 -8.80 -1.98
CA TYR A 183 17.82 -8.53 -2.95
C TYR A 183 18.15 -9.21 -4.28
N ARG A 184 17.29 -10.12 -4.74
CA ARG A 184 17.44 -10.87 -5.99
C ARG A 184 16.35 -10.44 -7.00
N PRO A 185 16.64 -9.48 -7.90
CA PRO A 185 15.75 -9.13 -8.99
C PRO A 185 15.73 -10.25 -10.03
N SER A 186 14.69 -10.30 -10.87
CA SER A 186 14.49 -11.32 -11.92
C SER A 186 14.44 -12.77 -11.41
N HIS A 187 14.18 -12.95 -10.13
CA HIS A 187 13.98 -14.26 -9.48
C HIS A 187 12.49 -14.50 -9.27
N ARG A 188 11.72 -14.70 -10.37
CA ARG A 188 10.32 -15.08 -10.27
C ARG A 188 10.20 -16.44 -9.62
N VAL A 189 9.49 -16.52 -8.48
CA VAL A 189 9.21 -17.78 -7.80
C VAL A 189 8.17 -18.56 -8.60
N GLU A 190 8.51 -19.78 -8.97
CA GLU A 190 7.69 -20.68 -9.76
C GLU A 190 6.99 -21.73 -8.89
N SER A 191 7.71 -22.28 -7.91
CA SER A 191 7.16 -23.23 -6.93
C SER A 191 7.76 -23.03 -5.56
N ILE A 192 7.00 -23.45 -4.53
CA ILE A 192 7.40 -23.45 -3.14
C ILE A 192 7.04 -24.82 -2.57
N THR A 193 8.03 -25.54 -2.07
CA THR A 193 7.85 -26.81 -1.36
C THR A 193 8.45 -26.70 0.03
N ARG A 194 8.08 -27.62 0.92
CA ARG A 194 8.65 -27.71 2.26
C ARG A 194 9.27 -29.09 2.46
N GLU A 195 10.58 -29.12 2.69
CA GLU A 195 11.37 -30.34 2.85
C GLU A 195 12.28 -30.20 4.06
N GLY A 196 12.33 -31.19 4.92
CA GLY A 196 13.26 -31.20 6.08
C GLY A 196 13.03 -30.06 7.09
N GLY A 197 11.85 -29.45 7.09
CA GLY A 197 11.55 -28.31 7.97
C GLY A 197 11.78 -26.93 7.32
N GLU A 198 12.43 -26.87 6.16
CA GLU A 198 12.74 -25.65 5.42
C GLU A 198 11.86 -25.49 4.18
N PHE A 199 11.71 -24.25 3.73
CA PHE A 199 11.10 -23.92 2.44
C PHE A 199 12.15 -23.90 1.35
N ARG A 200 11.83 -24.57 0.25
CA ARG A 200 12.58 -24.58 -1.00
C ARG A 200 11.79 -23.80 -2.05
N LEU A 201 12.34 -22.68 -2.50
CA LEU A 201 11.75 -21.82 -3.48
C LEU A 201 12.49 -22.00 -4.82
N THR A 202 11.83 -22.58 -5.80
CA THR A 202 12.35 -22.66 -7.17
C THR A 202 12.04 -21.36 -7.88
N THR A 203 13.07 -20.74 -8.44
CA THR A 203 12.93 -19.49 -9.19
C THR A 203 13.43 -19.65 -10.62
N THR A 204 13.13 -18.68 -11.48
CA THR A 204 13.66 -18.60 -12.85
C THR A 204 15.21 -18.56 -12.92
N GLN A 205 15.89 -18.31 -11.82
CA GLN A 205 17.37 -18.14 -11.76
C GLN A 205 18.04 -19.15 -10.80
N GLY A 206 17.30 -20.16 -10.37
CA GLY A 206 17.81 -21.17 -9.45
C GLY A 206 16.99 -21.29 -8.19
N GLU A 207 17.52 -21.98 -7.21
CA GLU A 207 16.84 -22.37 -5.99
C GLU A 207 17.31 -21.52 -4.80
N VAL A 208 16.39 -21.25 -3.88
CA VAL A 208 16.64 -20.57 -2.61
C VAL A 208 16.01 -21.37 -1.47
N ARG A 209 16.70 -21.44 -0.33
CA ARG A 209 16.18 -22.09 0.89
C ARG A 209 16.02 -21.08 2.01
N ALA A 210 14.95 -21.26 2.79
CA ALA A 210 14.71 -20.44 3.97
C ALA A 210 13.88 -21.21 5.02
N ALA A 211 14.12 -20.89 6.29
CA ALA A 211 13.34 -21.45 7.39
C ALA A 211 11.88 -20.98 7.37
N LYS A 212 11.62 -19.77 6.88
CA LYS A 212 10.28 -19.17 6.77
C LYS A 212 10.09 -18.50 5.42
N VAL A 213 8.83 -18.33 5.00
CA VAL A 213 8.47 -17.60 3.78
C VAL A 213 7.36 -16.61 4.04
N ALA A 214 7.54 -15.36 3.59
CA ALA A 214 6.53 -14.31 3.61
C ALA A 214 6.12 -13.94 2.18
N LEU A 215 4.88 -14.26 1.82
CA LEU A 215 4.30 -14.00 0.51
C LEU A 215 3.78 -12.57 0.44
N ALA A 216 4.56 -11.67 -0.15
CA ALA A 216 4.26 -10.25 -0.37
C ALA A 216 4.23 -9.88 -1.87
N ALA A 217 3.91 -10.85 -2.73
CA ALA A 217 4.01 -10.78 -4.19
C ALA A 217 2.79 -10.10 -4.86
N GLY A 218 1.97 -9.38 -4.09
CA GLY A 218 0.79 -8.68 -4.61
C GLY A 218 -0.19 -9.64 -5.30
N ASN A 219 -0.60 -9.34 -6.53
CA ASN A 219 -1.55 -10.18 -7.27
C ASN A 219 -1.02 -11.60 -7.54
N ALA A 220 0.30 -11.82 -7.57
CA ALA A 220 0.88 -13.15 -7.74
C ALA A 220 0.67 -14.06 -6.53
N ASN A 221 0.28 -13.51 -5.37
CA ASN A 221 -0.09 -14.32 -4.20
C ASN A 221 -1.27 -15.26 -4.48
N MET A 222 -2.16 -14.90 -5.43
CA MET A 222 -3.26 -15.78 -5.86
C MET A 222 -2.75 -17.15 -6.34
N ARG A 223 -1.57 -17.17 -6.99
CA ARG A 223 -0.91 -18.40 -7.48
C ARG A 223 0.01 -19.01 -6.42
N LEU A 224 0.67 -18.20 -5.62
CA LEU A 224 1.72 -18.68 -4.70
C LEU A 224 1.17 -19.16 -3.37
N ALA A 225 0.13 -18.53 -2.83
CA ALA A 225 -0.42 -18.86 -1.52
C ALA A 225 -0.92 -20.32 -1.43
N PRO A 226 -1.61 -20.90 -2.44
CA PRO A 226 -2.02 -22.30 -2.41
C PRO A 226 -0.87 -23.30 -2.29
N MET A 227 0.34 -22.96 -2.77
CA MET A 227 1.51 -23.84 -2.70
C MET A 227 1.98 -24.10 -1.25
N VAL A 228 1.55 -23.25 -0.33
CA VAL A 228 1.88 -23.35 1.10
C VAL A 228 0.62 -23.45 1.98
N GLY A 229 -0.50 -23.91 1.40
CA GLY A 229 -1.75 -24.12 2.13
C GLY A 229 -2.41 -22.82 2.62
N LEU A 230 -2.23 -21.72 1.91
CA LEU A 230 -2.84 -20.42 2.16
C LEU A 230 -3.73 -20.01 0.99
N ASP A 231 -4.65 -19.07 1.24
CA ASP A 231 -5.50 -18.46 0.22
C ASP A 231 -5.23 -16.96 0.13
N CYS A 232 -5.29 -16.45 -1.08
CA CYS A 232 -5.19 -15.01 -1.31
C CYS A 232 -6.07 -14.61 -2.51
N PRO A 233 -7.41 -14.61 -2.35
CA PRO A 233 -8.32 -14.27 -3.44
C PRO A 233 -8.23 -12.79 -3.79
N MET A 234 -7.91 -12.50 -5.06
CA MET A 234 -7.70 -11.15 -5.55
C MET A 234 -8.73 -10.80 -6.63
N LYS A 235 -9.08 -9.52 -6.70
CA LYS A 235 -9.85 -8.91 -7.78
C LYS A 235 -9.04 -7.73 -8.33
N PRO A 236 -8.08 -7.95 -9.24
CA PRO A 236 -7.25 -6.89 -9.79
C PRO A 236 -8.08 -5.78 -10.44
N GLU A 237 -7.67 -4.54 -10.21
CA GLU A 237 -8.34 -3.33 -10.71
C GLU A 237 -7.27 -2.37 -11.23
N ARG A 238 -7.45 -1.81 -12.42
CA ARG A 238 -6.53 -0.81 -12.96
C ARG A 238 -6.84 0.58 -12.41
N GLY A 239 -5.79 1.35 -12.08
CA GLY A 239 -5.87 2.77 -11.79
C GLY A 239 -4.89 3.55 -12.63
N GLN A 240 -5.25 4.78 -13.02
CA GLN A 240 -4.42 5.69 -13.78
C GLN A 240 -3.98 6.86 -12.91
N ILE A 241 -2.87 7.48 -13.27
CA ILE A 241 -2.34 8.68 -12.66
C ILE A 241 -1.85 9.63 -13.75
N VAL A 242 -2.25 10.88 -13.63
CA VAL A 242 -1.77 12.02 -14.42
C VAL A 242 -0.82 12.84 -13.56
N VAL A 243 0.30 13.28 -14.13
CA VAL A 243 1.29 14.10 -13.43
C VAL A 243 1.56 15.36 -14.21
N THR A 244 1.49 16.49 -13.53
CA THR A 244 1.74 17.81 -14.10
C THR A 244 3.20 18.20 -14.10
N GLU A 245 3.57 19.23 -14.81
CA GLU A 245 4.79 19.97 -14.59
C GLU A 245 4.90 20.48 -13.14
N ARG A 246 6.05 21.00 -12.76
CA ARG A 246 6.28 21.54 -11.42
C ARG A 246 5.61 22.89 -11.27
N LEU A 247 4.87 23.04 -10.18
CA LEU A 247 4.19 24.27 -9.79
C LEU A 247 4.79 24.80 -8.48
N ARG A 248 4.58 26.07 -8.20
CA ARG A 248 4.80 26.62 -6.87
C ARG A 248 3.91 25.87 -5.86
N PRO A 249 4.35 25.67 -4.62
CA PRO A 249 3.52 25.05 -3.59
C PRO A 249 2.21 25.83 -3.40
N PHE A 250 1.08 25.11 -3.51
CA PHE A 250 -0.26 25.65 -3.28
C PHE A 250 -1.16 24.66 -2.54
N LEU A 251 -0.84 23.36 -2.63
CA LEU A 251 -1.65 22.29 -2.07
C LEU A 251 -0.94 21.68 -0.86
N ASN A 252 -1.12 22.29 0.31
CA ASN A 252 -0.46 21.91 1.55
C ASN A 252 -1.08 20.67 2.21
N HIS A 253 -2.29 20.29 1.82
CA HIS A 253 -2.99 19.11 2.29
C HIS A 253 -3.25 18.16 1.11
N PRO A 254 -3.00 16.87 1.22
CA PRO A 254 -3.42 15.93 0.18
C PRO A 254 -4.94 15.87 0.09
N VAL A 255 -5.44 15.77 -1.12
CA VAL A 255 -6.82 15.43 -1.42
C VAL A 255 -6.85 13.98 -1.89
N VAL A 256 -7.95 13.25 -1.66
CA VAL A 256 -8.05 11.85 -2.07
C VAL A 256 -7.72 11.61 -3.55
N THR A 257 -7.99 12.62 -4.40
CA THR A 257 -7.76 12.58 -5.85
C THR A 257 -6.60 13.44 -6.34
N LEU A 258 -6.03 14.30 -5.46
CA LEU A 258 -4.93 15.21 -5.81
C LEU A 258 -3.94 15.31 -4.68
N ARG A 259 -2.66 15.32 -5.01
CA ARG A 259 -1.63 15.74 -4.08
C ARG A 259 -0.49 16.45 -4.81
N GLN A 260 0.08 17.47 -4.19
CA GLN A 260 1.33 18.06 -4.66
C GLN A 260 2.51 17.34 -4.01
N THR A 261 3.52 17.02 -4.82
CA THR A 261 4.78 16.42 -4.31
C THR A 261 5.68 17.50 -3.75
N ASP A 262 6.65 17.10 -2.94
CA ASP A 262 7.69 18.00 -2.42
C ASP A 262 8.57 18.62 -3.53
N GLU A 263 8.61 18.00 -4.73
CA GLU A 263 9.26 18.58 -5.92
C GLU A 263 8.36 19.55 -6.70
N GLY A 264 7.08 19.69 -6.33
CA GLY A 264 6.13 20.64 -6.89
C GLY A 264 5.20 20.09 -7.96
N THR A 265 5.35 18.84 -8.42
CA THR A 265 4.40 18.24 -9.38
C THR A 265 3.08 17.91 -8.68
N VAL A 266 1.96 18.05 -9.40
CA VAL A 266 0.67 17.58 -8.93
C VAL A 266 0.38 16.20 -9.53
N MET A 267 0.08 15.24 -8.67
CA MET A 267 -0.44 13.94 -9.06
C MET A 267 -1.97 13.99 -8.98
N ILE A 268 -2.63 13.51 -10.04
CA ILE A 268 -4.07 13.42 -10.17
C ILE A 268 -4.41 11.95 -10.38
N GLY A 269 -5.37 11.40 -9.65
CA GLY A 269 -5.65 9.98 -9.71
C GLY A 269 -6.96 9.57 -9.03
N ASP A 270 -7.00 8.27 -8.68
CA ASP A 270 -8.10 7.52 -8.07
C ASP A 270 -9.11 6.94 -9.07
N SER A 271 -8.72 6.75 -10.33
CA SER A 271 -9.56 6.00 -11.27
C SER A 271 -9.67 4.52 -10.89
N LYS A 272 -10.77 3.91 -11.31
CA LYS A 272 -11.07 2.50 -11.10
C LYS A 272 -11.60 1.90 -12.38
N GLU A 273 -10.86 0.95 -12.93
CA GLU A 273 -11.21 0.29 -14.18
C GLU A 273 -11.12 -1.22 -14.02
N GLU A 274 -12.15 -1.93 -14.47
CA GLU A 274 -12.13 -3.39 -14.54
C GLU A 274 -11.25 -3.84 -15.68
N SER A 275 -9.93 -3.83 -15.48
CA SER A 275 -8.93 -4.24 -16.47
C SER A 275 -7.76 -4.90 -15.78
N VAL A 276 -7.18 -5.88 -16.45
CA VAL A 276 -5.94 -6.56 -16.04
C VAL A 276 -4.73 -6.19 -16.89
N ASP A 277 -4.92 -5.33 -17.92
CA ASP A 277 -3.83 -4.82 -18.74
C ASP A 277 -3.11 -3.67 -18.02
N PRO A 278 -1.85 -3.88 -17.60
CA PRO A 278 -1.09 -2.87 -16.88
C PRO A 278 -0.55 -1.76 -17.80
N SER A 279 -0.57 -1.94 -19.11
CA SER A 279 0.03 -1.02 -20.07
C SER A 279 -0.99 -0.07 -20.72
N GLY A 280 -2.28 -0.39 -20.62
CA GLY A 280 -3.35 0.40 -21.24
C GLY A 280 -3.60 1.71 -20.51
N LEU A 281 -3.69 2.81 -21.26
CA LEU A 281 -4.20 4.10 -20.82
C LEU A 281 -5.54 4.36 -21.51
N THR A 282 -6.55 4.72 -20.71
CA THR A 282 -7.87 5.12 -21.22
C THR A 282 -7.94 6.64 -21.19
N ILE A 283 -7.82 7.28 -22.36
CA ILE A 283 -7.79 8.74 -22.49
C ILE A 283 -9.02 9.39 -21.83
N GLY A 284 -10.21 8.81 -22.02
CA GLY A 284 -11.45 9.33 -21.40
C GLY A 284 -11.41 9.34 -19.88
N VAL A 285 -10.77 8.35 -19.26
CA VAL A 285 -10.59 8.29 -17.79
C VAL A 285 -9.64 9.40 -17.33
N SER A 286 -8.48 9.54 -17.98
CA SER A 286 -7.52 10.60 -17.64
C SER A 286 -8.11 12.00 -17.89
N ALA A 287 -8.95 12.17 -18.92
CA ALA A 287 -9.65 13.43 -19.18
C ALA A 287 -10.66 13.75 -18.06
N THR A 288 -11.43 12.77 -17.58
CA THR A 288 -12.36 12.95 -16.47
C THR A 288 -11.63 13.32 -15.17
N GLU A 289 -10.50 12.66 -14.89
CA GLU A 289 -9.66 12.98 -13.73
C GLU A 289 -9.13 14.41 -13.81
N ALA A 290 -8.61 14.82 -14.98
CA ALA A 290 -8.10 16.16 -15.20
C ALA A 290 -9.21 17.23 -15.12
N GLU A 291 -10.40 16.98 -15.69
CA GLU A 291 -11.56 17.88 -15.57
C GLU A 291 -11.95 18.10 -14.11
N ARG A 292 -12.10 17.02 -13.33
CA ARG A 292 -12.40 17.14 -11.91
C ARG A 292 -11.32 17.90 -11.13
N ALA A 293 -10.05 17.68 -11.48
CA ALA A 293 -8.93 18.39 -10.87
C ALA A 293 -9.00 19.89 -11.13
N VAL A 294 -9.31 20.32 -12.37
CA VAL A 294 -9.48 21.73 -12.75
C VAL A 294 -10.68 22.36 -12.05
N ARG A 295 -11.80 21.65 -11.92
CA ARG A 295 -12.97 22.14 -11.16
C ARG A 295 -12.67 22.29 -9.67
N GLN A 296 -11.85 21.40 -9.10
CA GLN A 296 -11.39 21.52 -7.71
C GLN A 296 -10.37 22.64 -7.53
N PHE A 297 -9.45 22.82 -8.47
CA PHE A 297 -8.40 23.84 -8.46
C PHE A 297 -8.23 24.47 -9.85
N PRO A 298 -8.91 25.58 -10.14
CA PRO A 298 -8.92 26.21 -11.47
C PRO A 298 -7.53 26.60 -12.00
N LEU A 299 -6.57 26.82 -11.12
CA LEU A 299 -5.18 27.09 -11.50
C LEU A 299 -4.56 25.96 -12.35
N LEU A 300 -5.10 24.75 -12.29
CA LEU A 300 -4.62 23.60 -13.07
C LEU A 300 -5.07 23.64 -14.54
N ALA A 301 -5.97 24.51 -14.94
CA ALA A 301 -6.51 24.59 -16.32
C ALA A 301 -5.43 24.83 -17.39
N ASN A 302 -4.36 25.54 -17.05
CA ASN A 302 -3.28 25.91 -17.99
C ASN A 302 -1.95 25.21 -17.66
N VAL A 303 -2.00 24.09 -16.95
CA VAL A 303 -0.81 23.36 -16.52
C VAL A 303 -0.55 22.19 -17.47
N ASN A 304 0.72 22.01 -17.86
CA ASN A 304 1.09 20.93 -18.77
C ASN A 304 1.12 19.58 -18.04
N VAL A 305 0.55 18.55 -18.67
CA VAL A 305 0.72 17.16 -18.29
C VAL A 305 2.07 16.68 -18.82
N VAL A 306 2.95 16.22 -17.93
CA VAL A 306 4.28 15.73 -18.31
C VAL A 306 4.37 14.22 -18.34
N ARG A 307 3.45 13.53 -17.65
CA ARG A 307 3.44 12.07 -17.62
C ARG A 307 2.08 11.51 -17.22
N THR A 308 1.76 10.35 -17.79
CA THR A 308 0.65 9.50 -17.38
C THR A 308 1.13 8.05 -17.27
N TRP A 309 0.54 7.30 -16.37
CA TRP A 309 0.73 5.84 -16.30
C TRP A 309 -0.48 5.16 -15.69
N SER A 310 -0.55 3.85 -15.90
CA SER A 310 -1.50 2.99 -15.20
C SER A 310 -0.79 1.91 -14.40
N ALA A 311 -1.47 1.35 -13.43
CA ALA A 311 -0.99 0.20 -12.67
C ALA A 311 -2.18 -0.68 -12.24
N ILE A 312 -1.94 -1.99 -12.17
CA ILE A 312 -2.91 -2.92 -11.61
C ILE A 312 -2.79 -2.89 -10.08
N ARG A 313 -3.87 -2.50 -9.43
CA ARG A 313 -3.96 -2.47 -7.97
C ARG A 313 -3.97 -3.88 -7.40
N VAL A 314 -3.40 -4.03 -6.23
CA VAL A 314 -3.44 -5.26 -5.45
C VAL A 314 -4.73 -5.23 -4.63
N MET A 315 -5.85 -5.62 -5.27
CA MET A 315 -7.17 -5.59 -4.62
C MET A 315 -7.59 -7.00 -4.23
N THR A 316 -7.96 -7.18 -2.97
CA THR A 316 -8.72 -8.33 -2.50
C THR A 316 -10.19 -8.18 -2.88
N GLN A 317 -10.99 -9.23 -2.80
CA GLN A 317 -12.40 -9.18 -3.20
C GLN A 317 -13.22 -8.10 -2.44
N ASP A 318 -12.87 -7.84 -1.18
CA ASP A 318 -13.51 -6.84 -0.32
C ASP A 318 -12.67 -5.56 -0.11
N GLY A 319 -11.47 -5.50 -0.68
CA GLY A 319 -10.55 -4.37 -0.54
C GLY A 319 -9.75 -4.31 0.78
N PHE A 320 -9.96 -5.27 1.70
CA PHE A 320 -9.23 -5.31 2.98
C PHE A 320 -7.98 -6.19 2.90
N PRO A 321 -6.99 -5.97 3.78
CA PRO A 321 -5.77 -6.77 3.80
C PRO A 321 -6.03 -8.27 3.99
N ILE A 322 -5.07 -9.09 3.56
CA ILE A 322 -4.98 -10.50 3.95
C ILE A 322 -3.66 -10.69 4.68
N TYR A 323 -3.77 -11.09 5.95
CA TYR A 323 -2.67 -11.57 6.77
C TYR A 323 -3.05 -12.95 7.30
N ASP A 324 -2.30 -13.96 6.91
CA ASP A 324 -2.54 -15.33 7.32
C ASP A 324 -1.24 -16.08 7.57
N GLU A 325 -1.35 -17.10 8.40
CA GLU A 325 -0.31 -18.08 8.72
C GLU A 325 -0.80 -19.47 8.34
N SER A 326 0.05 -20.22 7.64
CA SER A 326 -0.28 -21.56 7.20
C SER A 326 -0.27 -22.57 8.36
N LYS A 327 -1.35 -23.33 8.48
CA LYS A 327 -1.43 -24.46 9.42
C LYS A 327 -0.78 -25.74 8.89
N THR A 328 -0.74 -25.89 7.57
CA THR A 328 -0.19 -27.08 6.91
C THR A 328 1.31 -26.94 6.63
N HIS A 329 1.78 -25.69 6.48
CA HIS A 329 3.18 -25.35 6.25
C HIS A 329 3.62 -24.30 7.28
N PRO A 330 3.83 -24.69 8.56
CA PRO A 330 4.24 -23.74 9.61
C PRO A 330 5.48 -22.96 9.20
N GLY A 331 5.44 -21.63 9.39
CA GLY A 331 6.48 -20.70 8.92
C GLY A 331 6.19 -20.05 7.57
N ALA A 332 5.06 -20.40 6.91
CA ALA A 332 4.58 -19.66 5.73
C ALA A 332 3.52 -18.64 6.11
N PHE A 333 3.68 -17.41 5.58
CA PHE A 333 2.83 -16.26 5.87
C PHE A 333 2.39 -15.57 4.59
N THR A 334 1.15 -15.05 4.56
CA THR A 334 0.68 -14.12 3.53
C THR A 334 0.63 -12.71 4.10
N VAL A 335 1.22 -11.76 3.37
CA VAL A 335 1.19 -10.31 3.67
C VAL A 335 0.74 -9.59 2.42
N CYS A 336 -0.55 -9.31 2.31
CA CYS A 336 -1.15 -8.74 1.10
C CYS A 336 -2.12 -7.63 1.43
N CYS A 337 -2.04 -6.50 0.71
CA CYS A 337 -3.00 -5.41 0.87
C CYS A 337 -2.98 -4.46 -0.33
N HIS A 338 -4.09 -3.73 -0.53
CA HIS A 338 -4.17 -2.60 -1.44
C HIS A 338 -3.41 -1.38 -0.90
N SER A 339 -3.57 -1.06 0.38
CA SER A 339 -3.06 0.17 0.99
C SER A 339 -1.60 0.06 1.45
N GLY A 340 -0.71 -0.42 0.58
CA GLY A 340 0.69 -0.71 0.91
C GLY A 340 1.46 0.50 1.46
N VAL A 341 1.18 1.73 1.00
CA VAL A 341 1.79 2.95 1.54
C VAL A 341 1.27 3.23 2.95
N THR A 342 -0.05 3.31 3.12
CA THR A 342 -0.65 3.55 4.44
C THR A 342 -0.15 2.53 5.48
N LEU A 343 -0.05 1.26 5.10
CA LEU A 343 0.28 0.16 6.00
C LEU A 343 1.77 -0.19 6.08
N ALA A 344 2.65 0.55 5.40
CA ALA A 344 4.09 0.27 5.39
C ALA A 344 4.69 0.24 6.80
N ALA A 345 4.29 1.18 7.66
CA ALA A 345 4.74 1.21 9.06
C ALA A 345 4.28 -0.03 9.84
N ASN A 346 3.04 -0.49 9.66
CA ASN A 346 2.55 -1.73 10.29
C ASN A 346 3.28 -2.96 9.77
N HIS A 347 3.57 -3.03 8.45
CA HIS A 347 4.33 -4.17 7.90
C HIS A 347 5.73 -4.26 8.50
N ALA A 348 6.40 -3.12 8.62
CA ALA A 348 7.75 -3.03 9.15
C ALA A 348 7.82 -3.24 10.67
N LEU A 349 6.92 -2.60 11.44
CA LEU A 349 7.04 -2.48 12.89
C LEU A 349 6.10 -3.39 13.69
N THR A 350 5.15 -4.06 13.01
CA THR A 350 4.18 -4.94 13.67
C THR A 350 4.17 -6.34 13.05
N ILE A 351 3.99 -6.45 11.74
CA ILE A 351 3.90 -7.76 11.05
C ILE A 351 5.27 -8.44 11.00
N ALA A 352 6.33 -7.73 10.64
CA ALA A 352 7.67 -8.31 10.54
C ALA A 352 8.16 -8.93 11.87
N PRO A 353 8.04 -8.27 13.04
CA PRO A 353 8.37 -8.90 14.32
C PRO A 353 7.56 -10.17 14.63
N MET A 354 6.29 -10.24 14.20
CA MET A 354 5.47 -11.44 14.35
C MET A 354 6.01 -12.59 13.50
N ILE A 355 6.32 -12.32 12.23
CA ILE A 355 6.92 -13.32 11.32
C ILE A 355 8.29 -13.77 11.85
N ALA A 356 9.12 -12.88 12.38
CA ALA A 356 10.40 -13.23 12.97
C ALA A 356 10.23 -14.25 14.10
N ARG A 357 9.24 -14.03 14.99
CA ARG A 357 8.90 -14.98 16.07
C ARG A 357 8.24 -16.27 15.60
N GLY A 358 7.78 -16.33 14.34
CA GLY A 358 7.20 -17.54 13.73
C GLY A 358 5.69 -17.67 13.88
N SER A 359 4.97 -16.66 14.38
CA SER A 359 3.51 -16.68 14.49
C SER A 359 2.89 -15.29 14.43
N LEU A 360 1.71 -15.19 13.83
CA LEU A 360 0.91 -13.96 13.80
C LEU A 360 0.03 -13.87 15.06
N ASP A 361 -0.06 -12.67 15.63
CA ASP A 361 -0.96 -12.40 16.75
C ASP A 361 -2.42 -12.36 16.25
N ALA A 362 -3.15 -13.42 16.54
CA ALA A 362 -4.55 -13.54 16.14
C ALA A 362 -5.44 -12.41 16.69
N SER A 363 -5.11 -11.82 17.85
CA SER A 363 -5.87 -10.70 18.40
C SER A 363 -5.85 -9.47 17.49
N LEU A 364 -4.79 -9.32 16.71
CA LEU A 364 -4.60 -8.20 15.79
C LEU A 364 -5.01 -8.52 14.35
N VAL A 365 -4.72 -9.73 13.86
CA VAL A 365 -4.84 -10.04 12.43
C VAL A 365 -5.97 -11.00 12.06
N ALA A 366 -6.62 -11.67 13.00
CA ALA A 366 -7.70 -12.60 12.69
C ALA A 366 -8.82 -12.01 11.79
N PRO A 367 -9.23 -10.73 11.95
CA PRO A 367 -10.21 -10.12 11.06
C PRO A 367 -9.75 -10.04 9.59
N PHE A 368 -8.45 -10.13 9.34
CA PHE A 368 -7.84 -10.04 8.01
C PHE A 368 -7.50 -11.41 7.40
N SER A 369 -7.86 -12.51 8.06
CA SER A 369 -7.67 -13.85 7.48
C SER A 369 -8.52 -14.04 6.22
N ALA A 370 -7.95 -14.71 5.20
CA ALA A 370 -8.66 -15.07 3.97
C ALA A 370 -9.87 -16.00 4.22
N ARG A 371 -9.94 -16.64 5.39
CA ARG A 371 -11.10 -17.47 5.79
C ARG A 371 -12.43 -16.73 5.76
N ARG A 372 -12.42 -15.39 5.89
CA ARG A 372 -13.62 -14.56 5.76
C ARG A 372 -14.33 -14.70 4.41
N PHE A 373 -13.62 -15.16 3.38
CA PHE A 373 -14.20 -15.44 2.06
C PHE A 373 -14.82 -16.84 1.93
N HIS A 374 -14.53 -17.74 2.89
CA HIS A 374 -15.06 -19.12 2.91
C HIS A 374 -16.29 -19.28 3.80
N VAL A 375 -16.67 -18.26 4.54
CA VAL A 375 -17.94 -18.25 5.30
C VAL A 375 -19.05 -18.09 4.29
N GLN A 376 -19.61 -19.23 3.82
CA GLN A 376 -20.87 -19.20 3.10
C GLN A 376 -21.91 -18.55 4.02
N ALA A 377 -22.62 -17.56 3.50
CA ALA A 377 -23.82 -17.07 4.14
C ALA A 377 -24.73 -18.28 4.34
N VAL A 378 -24.87 -18.73 5.58
CA VAL A 378 -25.96 -19.62 5.98
C VAL A 378 -27.20 -18.76 5.86
N GLY A 379 -27.92 -18.97 4.75
CA GLY A 379 -29.17 -18.30 4.41
C GLY A 379 -30.29 -18.60 5.37
#